data_264be6f500fc67c712b6ae5c943ebd66
#
_entry.id   264be6f500fc67c712b6ae5c943ebd66
#
_cell.length_a   1.000
_cell.length_b   1.000
_cell.length_c   1.000
_cell.angle_alpha   90.00
_cell.angle_beta   90.00
_cell.angle_gamma   90.00
#
_symmetry.space_group_name_H-M   'P 1'
#
loop_
_entity.id
_entity.type
_entity.pdbx_description
1 polymer ?
#
loop_
_entity_poly.entity_id
_entity_poly.type
_entity_poly.pdbx_seq_one_letter_code
_entity_poly.pdbx_strand_id
1 'polypeptide(L)'
;MENGEYFALDEKSAAEYACAKGFFCSHGANVRCKEIGDGNMNYIYRISDGEKSVILKQAGLSTRLSSERSISRKRNRREAAALEAENEILPGCAPKVYLYDETMDCMFMEDLKDYTVLRKALIEEDRIFPDFAEQISSFLAETWVRTS
;
A
#
# COMPACT_ATOMS: atom_id res chain seq x y z
N MET A 1 17.57 -3.58 15.89
CA MET A 1 17.46 -2.30 15.16
C MET A 1 16.86 -1.29 16.12
N GLU A 2 17.73 -0.66 16.88
CA GLU A 2 17.39 0.40 17.83
C GLU A 2 17.93 1.69 17.23
N ASN A 3 17.05 2.43 16.62
CA ASN A 3 17.10 3.89 16.54
C ASN A 3 15.86 4.32 15.78
N GLY A 4 14.96 5.04 16.48
CA GLY A 4 13.69 5.52 15.93
C GLY A 4 13.85 6.58 14.84
N GLU A 5 14.65 6.32 13.83
CA GLU A 5 14.95 7.22 12.73
C GLU A 5 14.53 6.59 11.41
N TYR A 6 13.91 7.41 10.55
CA TYR A 6 13.52 7.02 9.22
C TYR A 6 14.74 6.66 8.34
N PHE A 7 14.67 5.54 7.64
CA PHE A 7 15.56 5.21 6.53
C PHE A 7 14.76 4.58 5.37
N ALA A 8 15.25 4.77 4.15
CA ALA A 8 14.61 4.16 2.99
C ALA A 8 14.88 2.65 2.98
N LEU A 9 13.81 1.88 2.88
CA LEU A 9 13.89 0.43 2.79
C LEU A 9 14.32 0.00 1.38
N ASP A 10 15.00 -1.12 1.31
CA ASP A 10 15.20 -1.93 0.13
C ASP A 10 14.51 -3.30 0.30
N GLU A 11 14.55 -4.17 -0.69
CA GLU A 11 13.88 -5.47 -0.63
C GLU A 11 14.32 -6.31 0.58
N LYS A 12 15.60 -6.27 0.95
CA LYS A 12 16.14 -7.04 2.07
C LYS A 12 15.66 -6.47 3.40
N SER A 13 15.86 -5.18 3.61
CA SER A 13 15.47 -4.50 4.85
C SER A 13 13.95 -4.47 5.03
N ALA A 14 13.17 -4.40 3.94
CA ALA A 14 11.71 -4.49 3.99
C ALA A 14 11.23 -5.87 4.46
N ALA A 15 11.86 -6.96 4.00
CA ALA A 15 11.55 -8.31 4.49
C ALA A 15 11.90 -8.48 5.97
N GLU A 16 13.09 -8.04 6.38
CA GLU A 16 13.54 -8.07 7.77
C GLU A 16 12.61 -7.23 8.67
N TYR A 17 12.18 -6.07 8.17
CA TYR A 17 11.26 -5.19 8.89
C TYR A 17 9.88 -5.81 9.07
N ALA A 18 9.33 -6.47 8.04
CA ALA A 18 8.06 -7.19 8.13
C ALA A 18 8.12 -8.35 9.15
N CYS A 19 9.24 -9.07 9.21
CA CYS A 19 9.46 -10.10 10.21
C CYS A 19 9.54 -9.48 11.62
N ALA A 20 10.26 -8.38 11.80
CA ALA A 20 10.38 -7.69 13.08
C ALA A 20 9.03 -7.13 13.58
N LYS A 21 8.12 -6.76 12.68
CA LYS A 21 6.75 -6.34 12.99
C LYS A 21 5.76 -7.51 13.18
N GLY A 22 6.25 -8.76 13.09
CA GLY A 22 5.46 -9.97 13.37
C GLY A 22 4.57 -10.43 12.21
N PHE A 23 4.72 -9.86 11.01
CA PHE A 23 3.96 -10.32 9.85
C PHE A 23 4.41 -11.71 9.37
N PHE A 24 5.68 -12.04 9.54
CA PHE A 24 6.25 -13.33 9.19
C PHE A 24 7.13 -13.85 10.33
N CYS A 25 7.34 -15.17 10.38
CA CYS A 25 8.23 -15.76 11.38
C CYS A 25 9.67 -15.34 11.13
N SER A 26 10.37 -14.90 12.17
CA SER A 26 11.75 -14.40 12.14
C SER A 26 12.81 -15.40 11.64
N HIS A 27 12.46 -16.69 11.57
CA HIS A 27 13.30 -17.77 11.05
C HIS A 27 12.82 -18.32 9.71
N GLY A 28 11.91 -17.60 9.03
CA GLY A 28 11.37 -18.02 7.74
C GLY A 28 12.39 -17.90 6.61
N ALA A 29 13.12 -18.98 6.36
CA ALA A 29 14.03 -19.10 5.22
C ALA A 29 13.36 -18.86 3.84
N ASN A 30 12.03 -18.66 3.82
CA ASN A 30 11.23 -18.54 2.60
C ASN A 30 10.56 -17.17 2.40
N VAL A 31 10.83 -16.18 3.26
CA VAL A 31 10.25 -14.85 3.06
C VAL A 31 10.93 -14.19 1.86
N ARG A 32 10.13 -13.91 0.84
CA ARG A 32 10.54 -13.23 -0.39
C ARG A 32 9.97 -11.82 -0.38
N CYS A 33 10.79 -10.87 -0.78
CA CYS A 33 10.39 -9.49 -0.97
C CYS A 33 10.72 -9.06 -2.40
N LYS A 34 9.79 -8.38 -3.02
CA LYS A 34 9.97 -7.79 -4.33
C LYS A 34 9.39 -6.40 -4.36
N GLU A 35 10.17 -5.44 -4.82
CA GLU A 35 9.63 -4.13 -5.13
C GLU A 35 8.65 -4.24 -6.29
N ILE A 36 7.45 -3.67 -6.13
CA ILE A 36 6.38 -3.66 -7.10
C ILE A 36 5.94 -2.22 -7.38
N GLY A 37 5.51 -1.99 -8.62
CA GLY A 37 5.03 -0.67 -9.02
C GLY A 37 6.14 0.21 -9.61
N ASP A 38 5.69 1.13 -10.44
CA ASP A 38 6.45 2.12 -11.19
C ASP A 38 6.28 3.54 -10.60
N GLY A 39 5.78 3.61 -9.37
CA GLY A 39 5.46 4.86 -8.69
C GLY A 39 6.70 5.69 -8.36
N ASN A 40 6.65 7.00 -8.69
CA ASN A 40 7.77 7.91 -8.48
C ASN A 40 7.91 8.47 -7.06
N MET A 41 6.94 8.19 -6.17
CA MET A 41 6.86 8.87 -4.87
C MET A 41 6.97 7.93 -3.65
N ASN A 42 6.63 6.67 -3.82
CA ASN A 42 6.62 5.69 -2.75
C ASN A 42 7.41 4.44 -3.15
N TYR A 43 8.00 3.80 -2.16
CA TYR A 43 8.54 2.45 -2.28
C TYR A 43 7.44 1.46 -1.91
N ILE A 44 7.16 0.51 -2.78
CA ILE A 44 6.09 -0.48 -2.57
C ILE A 44 6.70 -1.86 -2.71
N TYR A 45 6.61 -2.64 -1.64
CA TYR A 45 7.15 -3.99 -1.56
C TYR A 45 6.04 -5.01 -1.37
N ARG A 46 6.02 -6.06 -2.17
CA ARG A 46 5.26 -7.26 -1.90
C ARG A 46 6.15 -8.23 -1.14
N ILE A 47 5.71 -8.62 0.05
CA ILE A 47 6.45 -9.54 0.93
C ILE A 47 5.58 -10.77 1.13
N SER A 48 6.16 -11.96 0.93
CA SER A 48 5.42 -13.23 0.99
C SER A 48 6.31 -14.37 1.47
N ASP A 49 5.73 -15.32 2.22
CA ASP A 49 6.36 -16.59 2.58
C ASP A 49 5.86 -17.77 1.72
N GLY A 50 4.99 -17.51 0.74
CA GLY A 50 4.37 -18.49 -0.13
C GLY A 50 2.95 -18.86 0.30
N GLU A 51 2.60 -18.74 1.57
CA GLU A 51 1.25 -18.99 2.10
C GLU A 51 0.44 -17.69 2.17
N LYS A 52 1.06 -16.64 2.69
CA LYS A 52 0.46 -15.30 2.83
C LYS A 52 1.36 -14.24 2.21
N SER A 53 0.74 -13.11 1.91
CA SER A 53 1.46 -11.93 1.42
C SER A 53 0.92 -10.65 2.05
N VAL A 54 1.76 -9.63 2.09
CA VAL A 54 1.43 -8.30 2.57
C VAL A 54 2.14 -7.26 1.69
N ILE A 55 1.52 -6.12 1.53
CA ILE A 55 2.14 -4.96 0.89
C ILE A 55 2.71 -4.04 1.97
N LEU A 56 3.99 -3.71 1.85
CA LEU A 56 4.62 -2.65 2.61
C LEU A 56 4.80 -1.43 1.71
N LYS A 57 4.17 -0.33 2.06
CA LYS A 57 4.26 0.94 1.31
C LYS A 57 4.93 1.99 2.17
N GLN A 58 6.10 2.46 1.74
CA GLN A 58 6.87 3.50 2.43
C GLN A 58 6.89 4.79 1.63
N ALA A 59 6.70 5.92 2.31
CA ALA A 59 6.84 7.24 1.70
C ALA A 59 8.29 7.58 1.42
N GLY A 60 8.64 7.90 0.17
CA GLY A 60 9.96 8.44 -0.18
C GLY A 60 10.11 9.91 0.25
N LEU A 61 11.36 10.35 0.44
CA LEU A 61 11.70 11.74 0.80
C LEU A 61 11.59 12.70 -0.39
N SER A 62 11.75 12.18 -1.60
CA SER A 62 11.69 12.94 -2.87
C SER A 62 11.04 12.09 -3.94
N THR A 63 10.77 12.70 -5.10
CA THR A 63 10.40 11.90 -6.27
C THR A 63 11.63 11.18 -6.82
N ARG A 64 11.44 9.99 -7.39
CA ARG A 64 12.54 9.26 -8.07
C ARG A 64 13.10 9.99 -9.29
N LEU A 65 12.28 10.88 -9.89
CA LEU A 65 12.65 11.67 -11.08
C LEU A 65 13.39 12.97 -10.74
N SER A 66 13.26 13.49 -9.51
CA SER A 66 13.92 14.72 -9.10
C SER A 66 14.15 14.72 -7.59
N SER A 67 15.42 14.74 -7.21
CA SER A 67 15.84 14.90 -5.81
C SER A 67 15.61 16.32 -5.27
N GLU A 68 15.33 17.28 -6.15
CA GLU A 68 15.18 18.69 -5.79
C GLU A 68 13.84 19.00 -5.11
N ARG A 69 12.82 18.15 -5.30
CA ARG A 69 11.50 18.34 -4.69
C ARG A 69 11.33 17.44 -3.49
N SER A 70 11.51 17.99 -2.30
CA SER A 70 11.12 17.33 -1.06
C SER A 70 9.60 17.17 -1.00
N ILE A 71 9.12 15.98 -0.70
CA ILE A 71 7.71 15.66 -0.55
C ILE A 71 7.45 15.24 0.89
N SER A 72 6.37 15.78 1.47
CA SER A 72 5.98 15.41 2.83
C SER A 72 5.69 13.91 2.94
N ARG A 73 6.36 13.21 3.84
CA ARG A 73 6.11 11.80 4.15
C ARG A 73 4.74 11.57 4.80
N LYS A 74 4.18 12.60 5.45
CA LYS A 74 2.84 12.55 6.08
C LYS A 74 1.71 12.24 5.12
N ARG A 75 1.96 12.22 3.80
CA ARG A 75 0.96 11.77 2.80
C ARG A 75 0.54 10.31 3.01
N ASN A 76 1.48 9.42 3.41
CA ASN A 76 1.17 8.02 3.69
C ASN A 76 0.23 7.88 4.90
N ARG A 77 0.39 8.73 5.92
CA ARG A 77 -0.54 8.77 7.06
C ARG A 77 -1.96 9.13 6.64
N ARG A 78 -2.07 10.13 5.75
CA ARG A 78 -3.38 10.53 5.22
C ARG A 78 -4.00 9.45 4.35
N GLU A 79 -3.19 8.77 3.55
CA GLU A 79 -3.66 7.65 2.74
C GLU A 79 -4.14 6.50 3.62
N ALA A 80 -3.38 6.11 4.64
CA ALA A 80 -3.79 5.07 5.58
C ALA A 80 -5.12 5.42 6.25
N ALA A 81 -5.26 6.65 6.75
CA ALA A 81 -6.51 7.12 7.36
C ALA A 81 -7.70 7.14 6.38
N ALA A 82 -7.47 7.47 5.11
CA ALA A 82 -8.50 7.43 4.09
C ALA A 82 -8.96 5.99 3.83
N LEU A 83 -8.02 5.03 3.64
CA LEU A 83 -8.35 3.63 3.44
C LEU A 83 -9.10 3.01 4.63
N GLU A 84 -8.72 3.39 5.86
CA GLU A 84 -9.42 2.97 7.08
C GLU A 84 -10.87 3.50 7.10
N ALA A 85 -11.06 4.81 6.84
CA ALA A 85 -12.38 5.45 6.80
C ALA A 85 -13.26 4.88 5.69
N GLU A 86 -12.71 4.64 4.50
CA GLU A 86 -13.42 4.01 3.39
C GLU A 86 -13.91 2.61 3.76
N ASN A 87 -13.07 1.78 4.40
CA ASN A 87 -13.45 0.47 4.87
C ASN A 87 -14.46 0.48 6.03
N GLU A 88 -14.47 1.52 6.87
CA GLU A 88 -15.52 1.71 7.89
C GLU A 88 -16.88 2.04 7.25
N ILE A 89 -16.88 2.83 6.18
CA ILE A 89 -18.09 3.22 5.45
C ILE A 89 -18.63 2.07 4.61
N LEU A 90 -17.76 1.46 3.82
CA LEU A 90 -18.08 0.36 2.89
C LEU A 90 -17.04 -0.78 3.07
N PRO A 91 -17.31 -1.74 3.95
CA PRO A 91 -16.37 -2.83 4.21
C PRO A 91 -15.95 -3.58 2.94
N GLY A 92 -14.63 -3.67 2.71
CA GLY A 92 -14.05 -4.36 1.56
C GLY A 92 -13.93 -3.52 0.29
N CYS A 93 -14.26 -2.22 0.33
CA CYS A 93 -14.11 -1.33 -0.84
C CYS A 93 -12.66 -0.83 -1.05
N ALA A 94 -11.84 -0.90 -0.02
CA ALA A 94 -10.43 -0.50 -0.05
C ALA A 94 -9.54 -1.57 0.59
N PRO A 95 -8.23 -1.61 0.25
CA PRO A 95 -7.30 -2.52 0.90
C PRO A 95 -7.27 -2.30 2.41
N LYS A 96 -7.31 -3.38 3.18
CA LYS A 96 -7.22 -3.29 4.63
C LYS A 96 -5.83 -2.82 5.07
N VAL A 97 -5.77 -1.78 5.90
CA VAL A 97 -4.54 -1.37 6.57
C VAL A 97 -4.37 -2.22 7.84
N TYR A 98 -3.23 -2.90 7.95
CA TYR A 98 -2.92 -3.74 9.11
C TYR A 98 -2.14 -2.99 10.17
N LEU A 99 -1.24 -2.11 9.75
CA LEU A 99 -0.37 -1.33 10.62
C LEU A 99 0.12 -0.08 9.89
N TYR A 100 0.10 1.06 10.56
CA TYR A 100 0.85 2.24 10.16
C TYR A 100 1.98 2.50 11.15
N ASP A 101 3.21 2.68 10.66
CA ASP A 101 4.36 3.03 11.48
C ASP A 101 4.78 4.49 11.21
N GLU A 102 4.60 5.34 12.22
CA GLU A 102 4.87 6.78 12.14
C GLU A 102 6.37 7.09 12.02
N THR A 103 7.22 6.25 12.60
CA THR A 103 8.68 6.43 12.56
C THR A 103 9.23 6.23 11.16
N MET A 104 8.77 5.17 10.50
CA MET A 104 9.21 4.80 9.16
C MET A 104 8.33 5.40 8.06
N ASP A 105 7.26 6.14 8.41
CA ASP A 105 6.26 6.65 7.48
C ASP A 105 5.82 5.58 6.46
N CYS A 106 5.55 4.39 6.96
CA CYS A 106 5.15 3.25 6.15
C CYS A 106 3.89 2.59 6.67
N MET A 107 3.18 1.90 5.78
CA MET A 107 2.03 1.09 6.15
C MET A 107 2.16 -0.32 5.61
N PHE A 108 1.68 -1.28 6.40
CA PHE A 108 1.42 -2.65 5.97
C PHE A 108 -0.06 -2.76 5.64
N MET A 109 -0.34 -3.26 4.44
CA MET A 109 -1.70 -3.35 3.94
C MET A 109 -1.94 -4.65 3.18
N GLU A 110 -3.19 -4.94 2.93
CA GLU A 110 -3.65 -6.09 2.17
C GLU A 110 -3.03 -6.15 0.78
N ASP A 111 -2.62 -7.36 0.38
CA ASP A 111 -2.12 -7.62 -0.97
C ASP A 111 -3.28 -8.07 -1.87
N LEU A 112 -3.69 -7.19 -2.75
CA LEU A 112 -4.73 -7.44 -3.75
C LEU A 112 -4.17 -8.17 -4.99
N LYS A 113 -3.40 -9.25 -4.77
CA LYS A 113 -2.69 -10.00 -5.84
C LYS A 113 -3.62 -10.57 -6.91
N ASP A 114 -4.87 -10.85 -6.55
CA ASP A 114 -5.87 -11.46 -7.43
C ASP A 114 -6.71 -10.41 -8.17
N TYR A 115 -6.41 -9.11 -7.98
CA TYR A 115 -7.07 -8.00 -8.65
C TYR A 115 -6.22 -7.44 -9.79
N THR A 116 -6.87 -7.01 -10.84
CA THR A 116 -6.23 -6.31 -11.95
C THR A 116 -6.49 -4.81 -11.83
N VAL A 117 -5.45 -4.01 -12.05
CA VAL A 117 -5.60 -2.55 -12.10
C VAL A 117 -6.59 -2.18 -13.21
N LEU A 118 -7.65 -1.45 -12.87
CA LEU A 118 -8.73 -1.10 -13.79
C LEU A 118 -8.22 -0.46 -15.09
N ARG A 119 -7.26 0.48 -15.00
CA ARG A 119 -6.66 1.11 -16.18
C ARG A 119 -6.05 0.06 -17.13
N LYS A 120 -5.39 -0.96 -16.59
CA LYS A 120 -4.79 -2.04 -17.38
C LYS A 120 -5.87 -2.88 -18.04
N ALA A 121 -6.89 -3.28 -17.30
CA ALA A 121 -8.01 -4.05 -17.84
C ALA A 121 -8.77 -3.31 -18.96
N LEU A 122 -8.96 -2.00 -18.82
CA LEU A 122 -9.66 -1.19 -19.83
C LEU A 122 -8.81 -0.95 -21.09
N ILE A 123 -7.50 -0.69 -20.95
CA ILE A 123 -6.65 -0.23 -22.06
C ILE A 123 -5.91 -1.39 -22.72
N GLU A 124 -5.40 -2.33 -21.94
CA GLU A 124 -4.55 -3.42 -22.44
C GLU A 124 -5.36 -4.69 -22.76
N GLU A 125 -6.46 -4.92 -22.03
CA GLU A 125 -7.28 -6.13 -22.16
C GLU A 125 -8.64 -5.88 -22.85
N ASP A 126 -8.93 -4.63 -23.26
CA ASP A 126 -10.21 -4.19 -23.86
C ASP A 126 -11.46 -4.66 -23.11
N ARG A 127 -11.36 -4.78 -21.77
CA ARG A 127 -12.46 -5.27 -20.92
C ARG A 127 -13.44 -4.15 -20.64
N ILE A 128 -14.72 -4.44 -20.82
CA ILE A 128 -15.84 -3.56 -20.48
C ILE A 128 -16.49 -4.06 -19.19
N PHE A 129 -16.75 -3.15 -18.27
CA PHE A 129 -17.42 -3.44 -17.00
C PHE A 129 -18.76 -2.67 -16.99
N PRO A 130 -19.89 -3.30 -17.34
CA PRO A 130 -21.18 -2.62 -17.49
C PRO A 130 -21.60 -1.86 -16.23
N ASP A 131 -21.37 -2.46 -15.03
CA ASP A 131 -21.80 -1.91 -13.75
C ASP A 131 -20.78 -0.95 -13.12
N PHE A 132 -19.66 -0.67 -13.81
CA PHE A 132 -18.60 0.14 -13.25
C PHE A 132 -19.05 1.56 -12.86
N ALA A 133 -19.84 2.20 -13.73
CA ALA A 133 -20.32 3.57 -13.47
C ALA A 133 -21.22 3.62 -12.24
N GLU A 134 -22.11 2.63 -12.07
CA GLU A 134 -22.97 2.52 -10.91
C GLU A 134 -22.18 2.24 -9.63
N GLN A 135 -21.26 1.29 -9.68
CA GLN A 135 -20.44 0.94 -8.53
C GLN A 135 -19.57 2.09 -8.06
N ILE A 136 -18.89 2.79 -8.97
CA ILE A 136 -18.01 3.90 -8.58
C ILE A 136 -18.82 5.12 -8.12
N SER A 137 -19.97 5.41 -8.73
CA SER A 137 -20.82 6.52 -8.29
C SER A 137 -21.44 6.26 -6.93
N SER A 138 -21.86 5.03 -6.64
CA SER A 138 -22.33 4.61 -5.32
C SER A 138 -21.23 4.74 -4.25
N PHE A 139 -20.04 4.25 -4.55
CA PHE A 139 -18.87 4.40 -3.66
C PHE A 139 -18.59 5.88 -3.37
N LEU A 140 -18.52 6.73 -4.39
CA LEU A 140 -18.25 8.16 -4.22
C LEU A 140 -19.36 8.87 -3.43
N ALA A 141 -20.63 8.55 -3.68
CA ALA A 141 -21.75 9.14 -2.97
C ALA A 141 -21.72 8.77 -1.47
N GLU A 142 -21.55 7.50 -1.14
CA GLU A 142 -21.49 7.02 0.24
C GLU A 142 -20.31 7.60 1.00
N THR A 143 -19.11 7.59 0.42
CA THR A 143 -17.92 8.13 1.06
C THR A 143 -18.00 9.63 1.24
N TRP A 144 -18.50 10.38 0.23
CA TRP A 144 -18.68 11.83 0.32
C TRP A 144 -19.66 12.22 1.43
N VAL A 145 -20.85 11.61 1.46
CA VAL A 145 -21.89 11.96 2.43
C VAL A 145 -21.46 11.67 3.87
N ARG A 146 -20.70 10.60 4.08
CA ARG A 146 -20.31 10.18 5.44
C ARG A 146 -19.00 10.81 5.94
N THR A 147 -18.23 11.46 5.06
CA THR A 147 -16.98 12.16 5.43
C THR A 147 -17.11 13.70 5.44
N SER A 148 -18.32 14.22 5.15
CA SER A 148 -18.61 15.67 5.07
C SER A 148 -18.91 16.29 6.43
#